data_12bb575395166092479560ff07d049d0
#
_entry.id   12bb575395166092479560ff07d049d0
#
_cell.length_a   1.000
_cell.length_b   1.000
_cell.length_c   1.000
_cell.angle_alpha   90.00
_cell.angle_beta   90.00
_cell.angle_gamma   90.00
#
_symmetry.space_group_name_H-M   'P 1'
#
loop_
_entity.id
_entity.type
_entity.pdbx_description
1 polymer ?
#
loop_
_entity_poly.entity_id
_entity_poly.type
_entity_poly.pdbx_seq_one_letter_code
_entity_poly.pdbx_strand_id
1 'polypeptide(L)'
;MRQLKLSDKCKHDTLINFGFKKYGMSYKMFIPLYKKNNETLIELEMLVSSVDHYIGYDVIDKCNDTLYTAYYDSEYAAKSDVLNCVVEKVNKTLIDMADKNIITKRCLQIA
;
A
#
# COMPACT_ATOMS: atom_id res chain seq x y z
N MET A 1 -3.15 -5.11 -9.39
CA MET A 1 -2.18 -4.26 -8.66
C MET A 1 -2.40 -2.80 -9.06
N ARG A 2 -2.62 -1.95 -8.09
CA ARG A 2 -2.68 -0.51 -8.35
C ARG A 2 -1.28 0.04 -8.42
N GLN A 3 -1.02 0.93 -9.39
CA GLN A 3 0.30 1.50 -9.61
C GLN A 3 0.29 3.00 -9.39
N LEU A 4 1.31 3.48 -8.70
CA LEU A 4 1.56 4.90 -8.45
C LEU A 4 2.95 5.25 -8.94
N LYS A 5 3.13 6.48 -9.42
CA LYS A 5 4.42 6.93 -9.89
C LYS A 5 5.32 7.29 -8.70
N LEU A 6 6.56 6.83 -8.72
CA LEU A 6 7.56 7.24 -7.73
C LEU A 6 7.91 8.72 -7.92
N SER A 7 8.17 9.39 -6.81
CA SER A 7 8.74 10.74 -6.84
C SER A 7 10.18 10.68 -7.37
N ASP A 8 10.58 11.68 -8.13
CA ASP A 8 11.97 11.84 -8.58
C ASP A 8 12.95 12.00 -7.41
N LYS A 9 12.43 12.39 -6.25
CA LYS A 9 13.20 12.54 -5.00
C LYS A 9 13.35 11.22 -4.23
N CYS A 10 12.66 10.17 -4.64
CA CYS A 10 12.71 8.88 -3.97
C CYS A 10 14.02 8.17 -4.29
N LYS A 11 14.78 7.85 -3.26
CA LYS A 11 16.08 7.16 -3.36
C LYS A 11 16.06 5.89 -2.54
N HIS A 12 17.13 5.11 -2.64
CA HIS A 12 17.28 3.88 -1.85
C HIS A 12 17.06 4.14 -0.35
N ASP A 13 17.74 5.14 0.21
CA ASP A 13 17.63 5.43 1.65
C ASP A 13 16.22 5.88 2.03
N THR A 14 15.53 6.59 1.13
CA THR A 14 14.14 7.01 1.35
C THR A 14 13.24 5.79 1.57
N LEU A 15 13.39 4.78 0.72
CA LEU A 15 12.61 3.54 0.81
C LEU A 15 12.97 2.74 2.06
N ILE A 16 14.26 2.56 2.32
CA ILE A 16 14.72 1.77 3.48
C ILE A 16 14.27 2.43 4.79
N ASN A 17 14.39 3.74 4.90
CA ASN A 17 13.99 4.47 6.11
C ASN A 17 12.47 4.42 6.33
N PHE A 18 11.69 4.32 5.27
CA PHE A 18 10.23 4.21 5.39
C PHE A 18 9.80 2.82 5.87
N GLY A 19 10.58 1.79 5.59
CA GLY A 19 10.30 0.42 6.01
C GLY A 19 10.35 -0.62 4.92
N PHE A 20 10.70 -0.24 3.70
CA PHE A 20 10.88 -1.20 2.61
C PHE A 20 12.13 -2.03 2.82
N LYS A 21 12.10 -3.28 2.37
CA LYS A 21 13.26 -4.17 2.32
C LYS A 21 13.64 -4.44 0.88
N LYS A 22 14.93 -4.47 0.61
CA LYS A 22 15.44 -4.73 -0.74
C LYS A 22 15.50 -6.22 -1.01
N TYR A 23 14.97 -6.62 -2.17
CA TYR A 23 15.01 -7.99 -2.69
C TYR A 23 15.50 -7.93 -4.15
N GLY A 24 16.81 -8.13 -4.38
CA GLY A 24 17.38 -7.98 -5.71
C GLY A 24 17.23 -6.54 -6.21
N MET A 25 16.50 -6.37 -7.33
CA MET A 25 16.24 -5.05 -7.92
C MET A 25 14.88 -4.47 -7.50
N SER A 26 14.23 -5.08 -6.54
CA SER A 26 12.93 -4.64 -6.05
C SER A 26 12.98 -4.29 -4.57
N TYR A 27 11.97 -3.54 -4.12
CA TYR A 27 11.76 -3.25 -2.71
C TYR A 27 10.35 -3.68 -2.35
N LYS A 28 10.19 -4.30 -1.20
CA LYS A 28 8.88 -4.77 -0.72
C LYS A 28 8.61 -4.28 0.68
N MET A 29 7.34 -4.05 0.97
CA MET A 29 6.87 -3.73 2.31
C MET A 29 5.50 -4.35 2.52
N PHE A 30 5.26 -4.87 3.73
CA PHE A 30 4.00 -5.47 4.12
C PHE A 30 3.49 -4.75 5.35
N ILE A 31 2.26 -4.23 5.27
CA ILE A 31 1.65 -3.48 6.37
C ILE A 31 0.35 -4.14 6.78
N PRO A 32 0.20 -4.56 8.05
CA PRO A 32 -1.09 -5.06 8.55
C PRO A 32 -2.13 -3.95 8.49
N LEU A 33 -3.26 -4.23 7.86
CA LEU A 33 -4.38 -3.28 7.75
C LEU A 33 -5.49 -3.61 8.73
N TYR A 34 -5.72 -4.89 9.01
CA TYR A 34 -6.72 -5.33 9.96
C TYR A 34 -6.24 -6.58 10.68
N LYS A 35 -6.28 -6.52 12.01
CA LYS A 35 -5.88 -7.64 12.87
C LYS A 35 -7.04 -8.05 13.77
N LYS A 36 -7.11 -9.34 14.08
CA LYS A 36 -8.03 -9.91 15.07
C LYS A 36 -7.28 -10.96 15.87
N ASN A 37 -7.30 -10.86 17.20
CA ASN A 37 -6.59 -11.77 18.09
C ASN A 37 -5.09 -11.89 17.77
N ASN A 38 -4.46 -10.76 17.47
CA ASN A 38 -3.04 -10.66 17.09
C ASN A 38 -2.69 -11.32 15.75
N GLU A 39 -3.70 -11.73 14.98
CA GLU A 39 -3.50 -12.30 13.66
C GLU A 39 -3.86 -11.29 12.58
N THR A 40 -2.97 -11.11 11.61
CA THR A 40 -3.22 -10.22 10.47
C THR A 40 -4.19 -10.90 9.50
N LEU A 41 -5.38 -10.31 9.34
CA LEU A 41 -6.39 -10.83 8.42
C LEU A 41 -6.35 -10.13 7.06
N ILE A 42 -5.99 -8.85 7.02
CA ILE A 42 -5.89 -8.07 5.79
C ILE A 42 -4.56 -7.33 5.82
N GLU A 43 -3.82 -7.39 4.71
CA GLU A 43 -2.47 -6.86 4.60
C GLU A 43 -2.31 -6.03 3.33
N LEU A 44 -1.56 -4.94 3.44
CA LEU A 44 -1.14 -4.14 2.29
C LEU A 44 0.23 -4.66 1.85
N GLU A 45 0.33 -5.11 0.61
CA GLU A 45 1.59 -5.49 -0.01
C GLU A 45 2.00 -4.40 -0.99
N MET A 46 3.23 -3.90 -0.84
CA MET A 46 3.79 -2.86 -1.71
C MET A 46 5.05 -3.35 -2.37
N LEU A 47 5.18 -3.07 -3.67
CA LEU A 47 6.32 -3.46 -4.48
C LEU A 47 6.82 -2.25 -5.25
N VAL A 48 8.11 -1.94 -5.10
CA VAL A 48 8.79 -0.90 -5.88
C VAL A 48 9.76 -1.59 -6.83
N SER A 49 9.63 -1.31 -8.13
CA SER A 49 10.61 -1.71 -9.12
C SER A 49 11.55 -0.54 -9.40
N SER A 50 12.85 -0.74 -9.23
CA SER A 50 13.84 0.29 -9.51
C SER A 50 13.98 0.57 -11.01
N VAL A 51 13.50 -0.34 -11.85
CA VAL A 51 13.58 -0.21 -13.31
C VAL A 51 12.43 0.63 -13.87
N ASP A 52 11.21 0.41 -13.36
CA ASP A 52 10.00 1.01 -13.93
C ASP A 52 9.59 2.35 -13.34
N HIS A 53 10.19 2.74 -12.22
CA HIS A 53 9.86 3.98 -11.49
C HIS A 53 8.41 4.05 -11.01
N TYR A 54 7.80 2.90 -10.76
CA TYR A 54 6.46 2.79 -10.20
C TYR A 54 6.46 1.98 -8.92
N ILE A 55 5.51 2.31 -8.05
CA ILE A 55 5.19 1.49 -6.90
C ILE A 55 3.83 0.85 -7.15
N GLY A 56 3.75 -0.46 -7.00
CA GLY A 56 2.50 -1.19 -7.06
C GLY A 56 2.05 -1.59 -5.67
N TYR A 57 0.74 -1.70 -5.45
CA TYR A 57 0.24 -2.22 -4.19
C TYR A 57 -1.03 -3.04 -4.38
N ASP A 58 -1.20 -4.02 -3.50
CA ASP A 58 -2.38 -4.85 -3.40
C ASP A 58 -2.85 -4.90 -1.95
N VAL A 59 -4.16 -4.99 -1.78
CA VAL A 59 -4.78 -5.25 -0.48
C VAL A 59 -5.20 -6.72 -0.46
N ILE A 60 -4.60 -7.50 0.42
CA ILE A 60 -4.68 -8.96 0.43
C ILE A 60 -5.51 -9.45 1.61
N ASP A 61 -6.43 -10.36 1.32
CA ASP A 61 -7.15 -11.15 2.32
C ASP A 61 -6.26 -12.35 2.69
N LYS A 62 -5.66 -12.31 3.87
CA LYS A 62 -4.74 -13.35 4.32
C LYS A 62 -5.42 -14.66 4.66
N CYS A 63 -6.71 -14.63 4.98
CA CYS A 63 -7.47 -15.83 5.29
C CYS A 63 -7.67 -16.72 4.05
N ASN A 64 -7.89 -16.10 2.90
CA ASN A 64 -8.16 -16.78 1.64
C ASN A 64 -6.98 -16.72 0.66
N ASP A 65 -5.90 -16.02 1.02
CA ASP A 65 -4.71 -15.82 0.20
C ASP A 65 -5.04 -15.27 -1.20
N THR A 66 -5.90 -14.25 -1.22
CA THR A 66 -6.40 -13.62 -2.45
C THR A 66 -6.59 -12.12 -2.21
N LEU A 67 -6.89 -11.38 -3.27
CA LEU A 67 -7.21 -9.96 -3.14
C LEU A 67 -8.43 -9.76 -2.23
N TYR A 68 -8.35 -8.74 -1.37
CA TYR A 68 -9.50 -8.34 -0.57
C TYR A 68 -10.49 -7.60 -1.47
N THR A 69 -11.42 -8.34 -2.05
CA THR A 69 -12.30 -7.84 -3.11
C THR A 69 -13.12 -6.63 -2.70
N ALA A 70 -13.53 -6.53 -1.44
CA ALA A 70 -14.31 -5.38 -0.94
C ALA A 70 -13.58 -4.05 -1.12
N TYR A 71 -12.25 -4.04 -1.06
CA TYR A 71 -11.46 -2.82 -1.27
C TYR A 71 -11.56 -2.32 -2.71
N TYR A 72 -11.67 -3.24 -3.66
CA TYR A 72 -11.69 -2.92 -5.10
C TYR A 72 -13.09 -2.71 -5.65
N ASP A 73 -14.12 -2.99 -4.87
CA ASP A 73 -15.51 -2.87 -5.27
C ASP A 73 -16.20 -1.76 -4.49
N SER A 74 -16.47 -0.64 -5.16
CA SER A 74 -17.05 0.54 -4.54
C SER A 74 -18.46 0.32 -3.97
N GLU A 75 -19.18 -0.73 -4.40
CA GLU A 75 -20.51 -1.04 -3.90
C GLU A 75 -20.50 -1.43 -2.41
N TYR A 76 -19.39 -1.96 -1.92
CA TYR A 76 -19.26 -2.38 -0.52
C TYR A 76 -18.75 -1.26 0.39
N ALA A 77 -18.29 -0.13 -0.15
CA ALA A 77 -17.57 0.90 0.58
C ALA A 77 -18.35 1.52 1.77
N ALA A 78 -19.67 1.54 1.70
CA ALA A 78 -20.49 2.19 2.73
C ALA A 78 -21.03 1.23 3.80
N LYS A 79 -20.69 -0.07 3.77
CA LYS A 79 -21.40 -1.09 4.53
C LYS A 79 -20.56 -1.92 5.51
N SER A 80 -19.28 -1.62 5.66
CA SER A 80 -18.40 -2.45 6.47
C SER A 80 -17.43 -1.60 7.29
N ASP A 81 -17.42 -1.81 8.60
CA ASP A 81 -16.46 -1.16 9.50
C ASP A 81 -15.03 -1.65 9.21
N VAL A 82 -14.87 -2.92 8.84
CA VAL A 82 -13.58 -3.47 8.46
C VAL A 82 -13.05 -2.78 7.22
N LEU A 83 -13.89 -2.64 6.19
CA LEU A 83 -13.50 -1.97 4.96
C LEU A 83 -13.12 -0.51 5.22
N ASN A 84 -13.89 0.21 6.04
CA ASN A 84 -13.57 1.59 6.39
C ASN A 84 -12.22 1.70 7.08
N CYS A 85 -11.92 0.78 8.00
CA CYS A 85 -10.62 0.72 8.66
C CYS A 85 -9.48 0.48 7.66
N VAL A 86 -9.68 -0.44 6.71
CA VAL A 86 -8.71 -0.75 5.67
C VAL A 86 -8.46 0.47 4.80
N VAL A 87 -9.52 1.13 4.32
CA VAL A 87 -9.42 2.32 3.46
C VAL A 87 -8.67 3.45 4.19
N GLU A 88 -9.00 3.70 5.45
CA GLU A 88 -8.32 4.73 6.23
C GLU A 88 -6.82 4.47 6.36
N LYS A 89 -6.43 3.23 6.64
CA LYS A 89 -5.03 2.87 6.80
C LYS A 89 -4.26 2.91 5.49
N VAL A 90 -4.87 2.50 4.39
CA VAL A 90 -4.25 2.61 3.05
C VAL A 90 -4.04 4.09 2.72
N ASN A 91 -5.06 4.91 2.90
CA ASN A 91 -4.97 6.34 2.61
C ASN A 91 -3.91 7.03 3.48
N LYS A 92 -3.86 6.71 4.76
CA LYS A 92 -2.84 7.25 5.65
C LYS A 92 -1.44 6.87 5.20
N THR A 93 -1.24 5.61 4.80
CA THR A 93 0.04 5.15 4.30
C THR A 93 0.45 5.91 3.04
N LEU A 94 -0.47 6.12 2.11
CA LEU A 94 -0.18 6.86 0.88
C LEU A 94 0.16 8.33 1.18
N ILE A 95 -0.55 8.95 2.11
CA ILE A 95 -0.25 10.33 2.55
C ILE A 95 1.15 10.40 3.16
N ASP A 96 1.48 9.46 4.05
CA ASP A 96 2.81 9.41 4.66
C ASP A 96 3.90 9.22 3.60
N MET A 97 3.64 8.40 2.59
CA MET A 97 4.58 8.19 1.48
C MET A 97 4.78 9.45 0.65
N ALA A 98 3.71 10.21 0.41
CA ALA A 98 3.82 11.49 -0.30
C ALA A 98 4.62 12.50 0.54
N ASP A 99 4.38 12.55 1.85
CA ASP A 99 5.12 13.45 2.76
C ASP A 99 6.60 13.10 2.85
N LYS A 100 6.95 11.84 2.67
CA LYS A 100 8.35 11.36 2.69
C LYS A 100 8.99 11.34 1.30
N ASN A 101 8.35 11.91 0.29
CA ASN A 101 8.86 11.98 -1.10
C ASN A 101 9.05 10.61 -1.76
N ILE A 102 8.25 9.62 -1.40
CA ILE A 102 8.25 8.32 -2.07
C ILE A 102 7.34 8.36 -3.29
N ILE A 103 6.14 8.90 -3.14
CA ILE A 103 5.22 9.15 -4.26
C ILE A 103 4.97 10.65 -4.37
N THR A 104 4.49 11.08 -5.52
CA THR A 104 4.13 12.49 -5.72
C THR A 104 2.80 12.78 -5.05
N LYS A 105 2.62 14.00 -4.54
CA LYS A 105 1.33 14.43 -3.97
C LYS A 105 0.20 14.38 -5.00
N ARG A 106 0.53 14.46 -6.28
CA ARG A 106 -0.42 14.33 -7.37
C ARG A 106 -1.13 12.98 -7.38
N CYS A 107 -0.47 11.91 -6.92
CA CYS A 107 -1.06 10.59 -6.83
C CYS A 107 -2.26 10.55 -5.88
N LEU A 108 -2.29 11.41 -4.86
CA LEU A 108 -3.36 11.45 -3.86
C LEU A 108 -4.64 12.07 -4.40
N GLN A 109 -4.57 12.86 -5.48
CA GLN A 109 -5.71 13.54 -6.06
C GLN A 109 -6.55 12.64 -6.96
N ILE A 110 -6.03 11.48 -7.31
CA ILE A 110 -6.67 10.52 -8.21
C ILE A 110 -7.45 9.45 -7.43
N ALA A 111 -7.15 9.32 -6.15
CA ALA A 111 -7.77 8.29 -5.31
C ALA A 111 -9.17 8.69 -4.82
#